data_ba5cca9776cf1025b3e9cd6444af82e0
#
_entry.id   ba5cca9776cf1025b3e9cd6444af82e0
#
_cell.length_a   1.000
_cell.length_b   1.000
_cell.length_c   1.000
_cell.angle_alpha   90.00
_cell.angle_beta   90.00
_cell.angle_gamma   90.00
#
_symmetry.space_group_name_H-M   'P 1'
#
loop_
_entity.id
_entity.type
_entity.pdbx_description
1 polymer ?
#
loop_
_entity_poly.entity_id
_entity_poly.type
_entity_poly.pdbx_seq_one_letter_code
_entity_poly.pdbx_strand_id
1 'polypeptide(L)'
;IQALAPYYKTNETVKAAVDKALEALSALQRNDGGFGSWGTVNSESCAQVIVALTALGIDPATDSRFVKNGSTVLGALAGFYVDGGGFKHTADGERNGMATEQGYYALAAYYRFANAQTSLYDMSDVTIQTGGNTPADPDDPGKTDPSDPGKTDPSDPGKTDPTNPGTDTPATGDTGVLVWVIALPVALLAAA
;
A
#
# COMPACT_ATOMS: atom_id res chain seq x y z
N ILE A 1 -14.71 -7.42 -3.56
CA ILE A 1 -15.31 -6.14 -3.12
C ILE A 1 -14.64 -4.97 -3.85
N GLN A 2 -13.33 -4.81 -3.77
CA GLN A 2 -12.59 -3.66 -4.32
C GLN A 2 -12.94 -3.37 -5.79
N ALA A 3 -12.88 -4.38 -6.66
CA ALA A 3 -13.19 -4.24 -8.09
C ALA A 3 -14.66 -3.85 -8.37
N LEU A 4 -15.55 -4.08 -7.43
CA LEU A 4 -16.98 -3.75 -7.54
C LEU A 4 -17.32 -2.38 -6.93
N ALA A 5 -16.39 -1.77 -6.19
CA ALA A 5 -16.63 -0.53 -5.49
C ALA A 5 -17.13 0.63 -6.40
N PRO A 6 -16.62 0.83 -7.63
CA PRO A 6 -17.12 1.88 -8.53
C PRO A 6 -18.60 1.74 -8.89
N TYR A 7 -19.13 0.52 -8.86
CA TYR A 7 -20.52 0.22 -9.23
C TYR A 7 -21.46 0.09 -8.03
N TYR A 8 -20.93 0.12 -6.80
CA TYR A 8 -21.68 -0.14 -5.56
C TYR A 8 -22.89 0.79 -5.37
N LYS A 9 -22.71 2.08 -5.72
CA LYS A 9 -23.79 3.09 -5.55
C LYS A 9 -24.74 3.19 -6.75
N THR A 10 -24.41 2.60 -7.89
CA THR A 10 -25.13 2.81 -9.16
C THR A 10 -25.77 1.54 -9.72
N ASN A 11 -25.44 0.37 -9.17
CA ASN A 11 -25.96 -0.92 -9.67
C ASN A 11 -26.49 -1.77 -8.51
N GLU A 12 -27.80 -1.95 -8.46
CA GLU A 12 -28.49 -2.66 -7.36
C GLU A 12 -28.05 -4.13 -7.21
N THR A 13 -27.71 -4.82 -8.31
CA THR A 13 -27.22 -6.20 -8.26
C THR A 13 -25.84 -6.26 -7.62
N VAL A 14 -24.97 -5.33 -7.98
CA VAL A 14 -23.63 -5.19 -7.39
C VAL A 14 -23.76 -4.81 -5.91
N LYS A 15 -24.66 -3.86 -5.61
CA LYS A 15 -24.91 -3.44 -4.23
C LYS A 15 -25.32 -4.61 -3.36
N ALA A 16 -26.32 -5.38 -3.77
CA ALA A 16 -26.79 -6.55 -3.03
C ALA A 16 -25.69 -7.60 -2.80
N ALA A 17 -24.87 -7.85 -3.82
CA ALA A 17 -23.75 -8.79 -3.71
C ALA A 17 -22.67 -8.29 -2.74
N VAL A 18 -22.34 -6.99 -2.80
CA VAL A 18 -21.35 -6.37 -1.92
C VAL A 18 -21.85 -6.30 -0.48
N ASP A 19 -23.12 -5.94 -0.26
CA ASP A 19 -23.72 -5.90 1.08
C ASP A 19 -23.64 -7.28 1.75
N LYS A 20 -23.99 -8.34 1.02
CA LYS A 20 -23.85 -9.72 1.51
C LYS A 20 -22.39 -10.10 1.79
N ALA A 21 -21.47 -9.64 0.97
CA ALA A 21 -20.03 -9.87 1.19
C ALA A 21 -19.52 -9.11 2.41
N LEU A 22 -20.02 -7.89 2.69
CA LEU A 22 -19.71 -7.12 3.90
C LEU A 22 -20.21 -7.80 5.17
N GLU A 23 -21.43 -8.38 5.14
CA GLU A 23 -21.94 -9.17 6.26
C GLU A 23 -21.04 -10.38 6.57
N ALA A 24 -20.66 -11.13 5.54
CA ALA A 24 -19.75 -12.26 5.67
C ALA A 24 -18.36 -11.81 6.19
N LEU A 25 -17.84 -10.70 5.66
CA LEU A 25 -16.56 -10.15 6.09
C LEU A 25 -16.60 -9.72 7.55
N SER A 26 -17.65 -9.03 7.97
CA SER A 26 -17.86 -8.64 9.38
C SER A 26 -17.91 -9.86 10.31
N ALA A 27 -18.53 -10.95 9.88
CA ALA A 27 -18.60 -12.20 10.66
C ALA A 27 -17.24 -12.91 10.77
N LEU A 28 -16.34 -12.73 9.80
CA LEU A 28 -14.99 -13.29 9.78
C LEU A 28 -13.99 -12.50 10.63
N GLN A 29 -14.32 -11.25 10.98
CA GLN A 29 -13.45 -10.42 11.79
C GLN A 29 -13.30 -10.98 13.21
N ARG A 30 -12.08 -11.09 13.68
CA ARG A 30 -11.76 -11.60 15.02
C ARG A 30 -11.96 -10.53 16.09
N ASN A 31 -12.00 -10.97 17.34
CA ASN A 31 -12.21 -10.09 18.50
C ASN A 31 -11.06 -9.07 18.71
N ASP A 32 -9.89 -9.35 18.18
CA ASP A 32 -8.72 -8.46 18.17
C ASP A 32 -8.74 -7.45 16.99
N GLY A 33 -9.84 -7.42 16.22
CA GLY A 33 -10.00 -6.59 15.04
C GLY A 33 -9.36 -7.17 13.77
N GLY A 34 -8.58 -8.23 13.88
CA GLY A 34 -7.79 -8.80 12.80
C GLY A 34 -8.58 -9.67 11.83
N PHE A 35 -7.97 -9.88 10.68
CA PHE A 35 -8.42 -10.82 9.65
C PHE A 35 -7.28 -11.80 9.34
N GLY A 36 -7.65 -12.98 8.88
CA GLY A 36 -6.66 -13.99 8.58
C GLY A 36 -7.10 -14.94 7.48
N SER A 37 -6.16 -15.73 7.04
CA SER A 37 -6.35 -16.84 6.10
C SER A 37 -5.77 -18.12 6.68
N TRP A 38 -6.36 -19.26 6.34
CA TRP A 38 -5.90 -20.58 6.81
C TRP A 38 -5.78 -20.68 8.34
N GLY A 39 -6.64 -19.98 9.08
CA GLY A 39 -6.68 -19.99 10.54
C GLY A 39 -5.70 -19.03 11.23
N THR A 40 -4.82 -18.34 10.50
CA THR A 40 -3.82 -17.42 11.03
C THR A 40 -4.14 -15.97 10.67
N VAL A 41 -4.14 -15.08 11.67
CA VAL A 41 -4.24 -13.64 11.45
C VAL A 41 -2.94 -13.16 10.79
N ASN A 42 -3.08 -12.36 9.73
CA ASN A 42 -1.93 -11.82 9.02
C ASN A 42 -2.19 -10.40 8.50
N SER A 43 -1.10 -9.68 8.31
CA SER A 43 -1.16 -8.26 7.92
C SER A 43 -1.79 -8.05 6.56
N GLU A 44 -1.55 -8.94 5.60
CA GLU A 44 -2.08 -8.82 4.24
C GLU A 44 -3.60 -8.96 4.22
N SER A 45 -4.17 -9.88 5.02
CA SER A 45 -5.62 -10.00 5.15
C SER A 45 -6.23 -8.74 5.76
N CYS A 46 -5.60 -8.15 6.77
CA CYS A 46 -6.02 -6.87 7.35
C CYS A 46 -5.92 -5.74 6.29
N ALA A 47 -4.82 -5.67 5.56
CA ALA A 47 -4.60 -4.67 4.52
C ALA A 47 -5.67 -4.72 3.42
N GLN A 48 -5.99 -5.92 2.91
CA GLN A 48 -7.03 -6.10 1.89
C GLN A 48 -8.41 -5.63 2.37
N VAL A 49 -8.75 -5.85 3.64
CA VAL A 49 -10.03 -5.39 4.22
C VAL A 49 -10.06 -3.87 4.32
N ILE A 50 -8.98 -3.23 4.78
CA ILE A 50 -8.90 -1.76 4.86
C ILE A 50 -9.12 -1.14 3.48
N VAL A 51 -8.45 -1.64 2.44
CA VAL A 51 -8.61 -1.15 1.06
C VAL A 51 -10.03 -1.38 0.54
N ALA A 52 -10.64 -2.53 0.85
CA ALA A 52 -12.00 -2.84 0.43
C ALA A 52 -13.03 -1.88 1.06
N LEU A 53 -12.92 -1.62 2.36
CA LEU A 53 -13.83 -0.75 3.09
C LEU A 53 -13.70 0.71 2.62
N THR A 54 -12.47 1.21 2.55
CA THR A 54 -12.21 2.59 2.10
C THR A 54 -12.64 2.85 0.66
N ALA A 55 -12.49 1.87 -0.23
CA ALA A 55 -12.98 1.95 -1.60
C ALA A 55 -14.51 2.09 -1.69
N LEU A 56 -15.26 1.52 -0.73
CA LEU A 56 -16.70 1.67 -0.61
C LEU A 56 -17.14 2.94 0.12
N GLY A 57 -16.21 3.72 0.67
CA GLY A 57 -16.50 4.87 1.51
C GLY A 57 -16.91 4.47 2.94
N ILE A 58 -16.51 3.30 3.41
CA ILE A 58 -16.78 2.79 4.75
C ILE A 58 -15.54 3.02 5.62
N ASP A 59 -15.70 3.64 6.78
CA ASP A 59 -14.61 3.89 7.71
C ASP A 59 -14.25 2.62 8.49
N PRO A 60 -13.06 2.05 8.28
CA PRO A 60 -12.60 0.86 8.99
C PRO A 60 -12.30 1.10 10.49
N ALA A 61 -12.27 2.37 10.94
CA ALA A 61 -12.02 2.73 12.33
C ALA A 61 -13.31 2.84 13.15
N THR A 62 -14.44 3.22 12.53
CA THR A 62 -15.65 3.61 13.26
C THR A 62 -16.91 2.86 12.86
N ASP A 63 -16.94 2.19 11.70
CA ASP A 63 -18.13 1.42 11.28
C ASP A 63 -18.37 0.26 12.26
N SER A 64 -19.52 0.24 12.90
CA SER A 64 -19.89 -0.71 13.96
C SER A 64 -19.82 -2.18 13.52
N ARG A 65 -19.93 -2.47 12.24
CA ARG A 65 -19.79 -3.84 11.71
C ARG A 65 -18.34 -4.33 11.81
N PHE A 66 -17.35 -3.41 11.79
CA PHE A 66 -15.93 -3.68 11.74
C PHE A 66 -15.15 -3.25 12.99
N VAL A 67 -15.88 -2.90 14.05
CA VAL A 67 -15.31 -2.71 15.41
C VAL A 67 -15.72 -3.89 16.27
N LYS A 68 -14.76 -4.69 16.75
CA LYS A 68 -14.99 -5.88 17.60
C LYS A 68 -14.35 -5.67 18.97
N ASN A 69 -15.17 -5.61 20.01
CA ASN A 69 -14.67 -5.39 21.38
C ASN A 69 -13.78 -4.15 21.53
N GLY A 70 -14.08 -3.09 20.79
CA GLY A 70 -13.23 -1.88 20.75
C GLY A 70 -12.00 -1.98 19.85
N SER A 71 -11.74 -3.14 19.25
CA SER A 71 -10.61 -3.34 18.33
C SER A 71 -11.03 -3.15 16.88
N THR A 72 -10.15 -2.54 16.08
CA THR A 72 -10.37 -2.25 14.66
C THR A 72 -9.35 -2.98 13.78
N VAL A 73 -9.65 -3.10 12.49
CA VAL A 73 -8.70 -3.68 11.55
C VAL A 73 -7.43 -2.82 11.38
N LEU A 74 -7.54 -1.49 11.58
CA LEU A 74 -6.37 -0.60 11.60
C LEU A 74 -5.46 -0.89 12.80
N GLY A 75 -6.05 -1.07 13.99
CA GLY A 75 -5.31 -1.46 15.19
C GLY A 75 -4.65 -2.82 15.03
N ALA A 76 -5.34 -3.78 14.43
CA ALA A 76 -4.79 -5.09 14.11
C ALA A 76 -3.62 -4.99 13.12
N LEU A 77 -3.74 -4.20 12.04
CA LEU A 77 -2.64 -3.97 11.10
C LEU A 77 -1.43 -3.32 11.79
N ALA A 78 -1.67 -2.33 12.66
CA ALA A 78 -0.60 -1.67 13.41
C ALA A 78 0.21 -2.64 14.28
N GLY A 79 -0.41 -3.72 14.79
CA GLY A 79 0.27 -4.77 15.54
C GLY A 79 1.32 -5.57 14.76
N PHE A 80 1.30 -5.49 13.44
CA PHE A 80 2.31 -6.10 12.56
C PHE A 80 3.45 -5.15 12.18
N TYR A 81 3.37 -3.88 12.57
CA TYR A 81 4.41 -2.90 12.25
C TYR A 81 5.72 -3.24 12.97
N VAL A 82 6.84 -3.02 12.28
CA VAL A 82 8.20 -3.25 12.80
C VAL A 82 8.88 -1.90 13.01
N ASP A 83 9.48 -1.70 14.17
CA ASP A 83 10.28 -0.53 14.44
C ASP A 83 11.39 -0.37 13.37
N GLY A 84 11.51 0.85 12.85
CA GLY A 84 12.39 1.14 11.73
C GLY A 84 11.78 0.91 10.36
N GLY A 85 10.48 0.57 10.30
CA GLY A 85 9.68 0.52 9.07
C GLY A 85 9.39 -0.88 8.56
N GLY A 86 8.21 -1.01 7.93
CA GLY A 86 7.71 -2.26 7.34
C GLY A 86 6.80 -3.07 8.24
N PHE A 87 6.31 -4.19 7.71
CA PHE A 87 5.34 -5.05 8.38
C PHE A 87 5.80 -6.51 8.39
N LYS A 88 5.34 -7.24 9.39
CA LYS A 88 5.44 -8.70 9.49
C LYS A 88 4.26 -9.34 8.76
N HIS A 89 4.45 -10.56 8.29
CA HIS A 89 3.33 -11.38 7.81
C HIS A 89 2.43 -11.82 8.97
N THR A 90 3.02 -12.39 10.02
CA THR A 90 2.35 -12.85 11.25
C THR A 90 2.98 -12.19 12.49
N ALA A 91 2.28 -12.23 13.62
CA ALA A 91 2.69 -11.53 14.84
C ALA A 91 4.07 -11.95 15.36
N ASP A 92 4.42 -13.22 15.20
CA ASP A 92 5.69 -13.84 15.61
C ASP A 92 6.76 -13.84 14.49
N GLY A 93 6.41 -13.31 13.31
CA GLY A 93 7.30 -13.23 12.16
C GLY A 93 8.27 -12.06 12.20
N GLU A 94 9.16 -12.03 11.20
CA GLU A 94 10.06 -10.90 10.92
C GLU A 94 9.49 -10.01 9.83
N ARG A 95 10.16 -8.88 9.54
CA ARG A 95 9.80 -7.99 8.43
C ARG A 95 9.72 -8.78 7.13
N ASN A 96 8.64 -8.60 6.41
CA ASN A 96 8.36 -9.30 5.17
C ASN A 96 8.07 -8.29 4.05
N GLY A 97 8.62 -8.51 2.85
CA GLY A 97 8.50 -7.57 1.73
C GLY A 97 7.06 -7.41 1.25
N MET A 98 6.33 -8.50 1.08
CA MET A 98 4.92 -8.48 0.65
C MET A 98 4.03 -7.85 1.73
N ALA A 99 4.21 -8.22 3.00
CA ALA A 99 3.49 -7.63 4.12
C ALA A 99 3.74 -6.11 4.20
N THR A 100 4.98 -5.68 3.96
CA THR A 100 5.36 -4.28 3.96
C THR A 100 4.70 -3.50 2.84
N GLU A 101 4.75 -4.01 1.62
CA GLU A 101 4.09 -3.39 0.47
C GLU A 101 2.58 -3.28 0.72
N GLN A 102 1.92 -4.37 1.13
CA GLN A 102 0.48 -4.37 1.37
C GLN A 102 0.08 -3.52 2.57
N GLY A 103 0.87 -3.51 3.64
CA GLY A 103 0.64 -2.65 4.78
C GLY A 103 0.66 -1.16 4.40
N TYR A 104 1.67 -0.74 3.64
CA TYR A 104 1.77 0.67 3.24
C TYR A 104 0.69 1.09 2.26
N TYR A 105 0.31 0.27 1.30
CA TYR A 105 -0.77 0.68 0.40
C TYR A 105 -2.14 0.73 1.13
N ALA A 106 -2.36 -0.11 2.13
CA ALA A 106 -3.55 -0.03 2.97
C ALA A 106 -3.58 1.25 3.80
N LEU A 107 -2.44 1.67 4.36
CA LEU A 107 -2.33 2.97 5.03
C LEU A 107 -2.53 4.14 4.06
N ALA A 108 -2.03 4.04 2.83
CA ALA A 108 -2.29 5.04 1.80
C ALA A 108 -3.79 5.12 1.44
N ALA A 109 -4.46 3.97 1.31
CA ALA A 109 -5.91 3.92 1.07
C ALA A 109 -6.70 4.57 2.22
N TYR A 110 -6.35 4.29 3.47
CA TYR A 110 -6.98 4.90 4.63
C TYR A 110 -6.68 6.40 4.72
N TYR A 111 -5.45 6.82 4.48
CA TYR A 111 -5.08 8.24 4.44
C TYR A 111 -5.92 9.01 3.41
N ARG A 112 -6.04 8.49 2.18
CA ARG A 112 -6.86 9.10 1.14
C ARG A 112 -8.32 9.20 1.57
N PHE A 113 -8.87 8.13 2.14
CA PHE A 113 -10.23 8.10 2.67
C PHE A 113 -10.44 9.17 3.77
N ALA A 114 -9.56 9.23 4.76
CA ALA A 114 -9.63 10.17 5.88
C ALA A 114 -9.52 11.64 5.44
N ASN A 115 -8.85 11.91 4.30
CA ASN A 115 -8.71 13.24 3.71
C ASN A 115 -9.73 13.52 2.59
N ALA A 116 -10.79 12.72 2.46
CA ALA A 116 -11.82 12.86 1.44
C ALA A 116 -11.28 12.93 0.00
N GLN A 117 -10.17 12.25 -0.27
CA GLN A 117 -9.58 12.07 -1.59
C GLN A 117 -10.25 10.90 -2.32
N THR A 118 -10.01 10.76 -3.62
CA THR A 118 -10.47 9.59 -4.39
C THR A 118 -9.83 8.31 -3.86
N SER A 119 -10.48 7.17 -4.09
CA SER A 119 -10.00 5.87 -3.59
C SER A 119 -8.62 5.51 -4.16
N LEU A 120 -7.92 4.56 -3.54
CA LEU A 120 -6.56 4.16 -3.92
C LEU A 120 -6.44 3.77 -5.41
N TYR A 121 -7.48 3.17 -5.98
CA TYR A 121 -7.49 2.75 -7.39
C TYR A 121 -8.13 3.76 -8.33
N ASP A 122 -8.63 4.88 -7.81
CA ASP A 122 -9.05 6.04 -8.55
C ASP A 122 -8.19 7.23 -8.13
N MET A 123 -7.08 7.42 -8.82
CA MET A 123 -6.10 8.47 -8.54
C MET A 123 -6.32 9.69 -9.44
N SER A 124 -7.55 9.93 -9.91
CA SER A 124 -7.88 11.01 -10.83
C SER A 124 -7.68 12.42 -10.25
N ASP A 125 -7.61 12.53 -8.93
CA ASP A 125 -7.29 13.77 -8.20
C ASP A 125 -5.78 14.02 -8.05
N VAL A 126 -4.92 13.10 -8.51
CA VAL A 126 -3.46 13.22 -8.38
C VAL A 126 -2.85 13.73 -9.67
N THR A 127 -2.08 14.82 -9.56
CA THR A 127 -1.21 15.27 -10.66
C THR A 127 0.13 14.54 -10.54
N ILE A 128 0.43 13.68 -11.51
CA ILE A 128 1.74 13.04 -11.58
C ILE A 128 2.76 14.10 -11.97
N GLN A 129 3.65 14.44 -11.04
CA GLN A 129 4.85 15.19 -11.36
C GLN A 129 5.78 14.23 -12.10
N THR A 130 5.71 14.22 -13.42
CA THR A 130 6.78 13.59 -14.20
C THR A 130 8.03 14.40 -13.91
N GLY A 131 8.91 13.85 -13.05
CA GLY A 131 10.23 14.43 -12.83
C GLY A 131 10.83 14.71 -14.19
N GLY A 132 11.36 15.91 -14.37
CA GLY A 132 11.75 16.46 -15.68
C GLY A 132 12.91 15.73 -16.34
N ASN A 133 12.75 14.45 -16.65
CA ASN A 133 13.43 13.80 -17.73
C ASN A 133 12.69 14.21 -19.02
N THR A 134 12.98 15.40 -19.51
CA THR A 134 12.83 15.68 -20.94
C THR A 134 13.53 14.51 -21.64
N PRO A 135 12.86 13.79 -22.56
CA PRO A 135 13.57 12.79 -23.37
C PRO A 135 14.81 13.46 -23.93
N ALA A 136 15.95 12.78 -23.82
CA ALA A 136 17.21 13.32 -24.35
C ALA A 136 16.94 13.70 -25.82
N ASP A 137 17.20 14.95 -26.14
CA ASP A 137 17.15 15.42 -27.52
C ASP A 137 18.16 14.58 -28.33
N PRO A 138 17.70 13.79 -29.32
CA PRO A 138 18.62 12.93 -30.09
C PRO A 138 19.70 13.72 -30.83
N ASP A 139 19.55 15.04 -30.94
CA ASP A 139 20.47 15.95 -31.61
C ASP A 139 21.37 16.72 -30.61
N ASP A 140 21.29 16.47 -29.27
CA ASP A 140 22.18 17.08 -28.28
C ASP A 140 23.40 16.16 -27.99
N PRO A 141 24.58 16.43 -28.56
CA PRO A 141 25.79 15.58 -28.41
C PRO A 141 26.40 15.63 -26.99
N GLY A 142 25.77 16.33 -26.05
CA GLY A 142 26.25 16.50 -24.68
C GLY A 142 25.50 15.68 -23.62
N LYS A 143 24.42 14.99 -23.95
CA LYS A 143 23.65 14.17 -23.01
C LYS A 143 23.85 12.69 -23.25
N THR A 144 24.49 12.02 -22.36
CA THR A 144 24.53 10.55 -22.33
C THR A 144 23.14 10.03 -21.98
N ASP A 145 22.54 9.19 -22.85
CA ASP A 145 21.30 8.47 -22.59
C ASP A 145 21.48 7.55 -21.37
N PRO A 146 20.74 7.76 -20.28
CA PRO A 146 20.81 6.88 -19.11
C PRO A 146 20.26 5.47 -19.37
N SER A 147 19.63 5.22 -20.52
CA SER A 147 19.10 3.91 -20.90
C SER A 147 20.04 3.09 -21.79
N ASP A 148 21.25 3.56 -22.06
CA ASP A 148 22.27 2.75 -22.69
C ASP A 148 23.17 2.08 -21.62
N PRO A 149 22.86 0.85 -21.15
CA PRO A 149 23.79 0.06 -20.34
C PRO A 149 24.90 -0.41 -21.27
N GLY A 150 25.94 0.40 -21.41
CA GLY A 150 27.10 0.23 -22.27
C GLY A 150 27.16 -1.12 -22.94
N LYS A 151 26.87 -1.19 -24.23
CA LYS A 151 27.05 -2.39 -25.03
C LYS A 151 28.52 -2.82 -24.89
N THR A 152 28.70 -3.85 -24.07
CA THR A 152 29.97 -4.55 -24.09
C THR A 152 30.09 -5.23 -25.46
N ASP A 153 31.04 -4.74 -26.28
CA ASP A 153 31.42 -5.41 -27.51
C ASP A 153 31.96 -6.80 -27.13
N PRO A 154 31.35 -7.90 -27.59
CA PRO A 154 31.82 -9.24 -27.25
C PRO A 154 33.21 -9.58 -27.83
N SER A 155 33.86 -8.69 -28.55
CA SER A 155 35.15 -8.88 -29.15
C SER A 155 36.32 -8.27 -28.37
N ASP A 156 36.09 -7.68 -27.17
CA ASP A 156 37.19 -7.19 -26.32
C ASP A 156 37.42 -8.10 -25.10
N PRO A 157 38.42 -9.02 -25.14
CA PRO A 157 38.69 -9.97 -24.05
C PRO A 157 39.44 -9.35 -22.85
N GLY A 158 39.52 -8.02 -22.75
CA GLY A 158 40.34 -7.33 -21.74
C GLY A 158 39.58 -6.58 -20.64
N LYS A 159 38.25 -6.49 -20.62
CA LYS A 159 37.49 -5.83 -19.56
C LYS A 159 36.90 -6.84 -18.58
N THR A 160 37.60 -7.00 -17.48
CA THR A 160 37.00 -7.61 -16.27
C THR A 160 35.94 -6.69 -15.71
N ASP A 161 34.71 -7.22 -15.58
CA ASP A 161 33.60 -6.59 -14.89
C ASP A 161 34.02 -6.29 -13.44
N PRO A 162 34.01 -5.03 -12.98
CA PRO A 162 34.22 -4.73 -11.57
C PRO A 162 32.97 -5.14 -10.82
N THR A 163 32.97 -6.28 -10.16
CA THR A 163 32.04 -6.65 -9.11
C THR A 163 32.13 -5.63 -7.98
N ASN A 164 31.39 -4.55 -8.10
CA ASN A 164 31.10 -3.65 -6.99
C ASN A 164 29.65 -3.90 -6.55
N PRO A 165 29.40 -4.50 -5.38
CA PRO A 165 28.11 -4.44 -4.75
C PRO A 165 27.91 -3.02 -4.21
N GLY A 166 27.67 -2.06 -5.09
CA GLY A 166 27.29 -0.72 -4.74
C GLY A 166 25.94 -0.76 -4.04
N THR A 167 25.92 -0.30 -2.82
CA THR A 167 24.71 0.00 -2.02
C THR A 167 24.01 1.25 -2.54
N ASP A 168 23.73 1.32 -3.83
CA ASP A 168 22.90 2.36 -4.39
C ASP A 168 21.45 1.88 -4.35
N THR A 169 20.83 2.11 -3.19
CA THR A 169 19.38 2.20 -3.12
C THR A 169 18.94 3.31 -4.09
N PRO A 170 18.01 3.02 -5.02
CA PRO A 170 17.41 4.08 -5.82
C PRO A 170 16.88 5.16 -4.85
N ALA A 171 17.33 6.39 -5.01
CA ALA A 171 16.76 7.51 -4.32
C ALA A 171 15.34 7.70 -4.87
N THR A 172 14.36 6.98 -4.31
CA THR A 172 12.96 7.32 -4.48
C THR A 172 12.73 8.59 -3.70
N GLY A 173 12.72 9.70 -4.43
CA GLY A 173 12.54 11.02 -3.87
C GLY A 173 11.22 11.11 -3.14
N ASP A 174 11.30 11.81 -2.07
CA ASP A 174 10.29 12.32 -1.17
C ASP A 174 10.17 11.59 0.17
N THR A 175 11.13 11.88 1.04
CA THR A 175 11.06 11.53 2.46
C THR A 175 9.92 12.25 3.21
N GLY A 176 9.29 13.27 2.62
CA GLY A 176 8.20 14.04 3.23
C GLY A 176 6.90 13.25 3.35
N VAL A 177 6.52 12.50 2.33
CA VAL A 177 5.25 11.73 2.32
C VAL A 177 5.31 10.56 3.29
N LEU A 178 6.46 9.90 3.42
CA LEU A 178 6.63 8.74 4.30
C LEU A 178 6.43 9.10 5.78
N VAL A 179 6.91 10.28 6.20
CA VAL A 179 6.76 10.77 7.58
C VAL A 179 5.28 11.03 7.90
N TRP A 180 4.50 11.55 6.97
CA TRP A 180 3.07 11.83 7.18
C TRP A 180 2.22 10.56 7.17
N VAL A 181 2.52 9.60 6.33
CA VAL A 181 1.81 8.31 6.29
C VAL A 181 2.01 7.50 7.57
N ILE A 182 3.17 7.64 8.23
CA ILE A 182 3.47 6.97 9.50
C ILE A 182 2.94 7.76 10.71
N ALA A 183 3.00 9.09 10.68
CA ALA A 183 2.60 9.91 11.83
C ALA A 183 1.08 9.98 12.04
N LEU A 184 0.27 9.93 10.98
CA LEU A 184 -1.18 10.03 11.09
C LEU A 184 -1.85 8.81 11.76
N PRO A 185 -1.51 7.56 11.44
CA PRO A 185 -2.08 6.40 12.13
C PRO A 185 -1.71 6.34 13.62
N VAL A 186 -0.50 6.77 13.98
CA VAL A 186 -0.05 6.80 15.38
C VAL A 186 -0.80 7.87 16.16
N ALA A 187 -1.06 9.03 15.58
CA ALA A 187 -1.83 10.08 16.22
C ALA A 187 -3.33 9.73 16.38
N LEU A 188 -3.92 9.01 15.41
CA LEU A 188 -5.30 8.52 15.48
C LEU A 188 -5.46 7.36 16.47
N LEU A 189 -4.43 6.50 16.63
CA LEU A 189 -4.42 5.43 17.64
C LEU A 189 -4.22 5.96 19.07
N ALA A 190 -3.61 7.13 19.24
CA ALA A 190 -3.42 7.77 20.54
C ALA A 190 -4.63 8.61 21.00
N ALA A 191 -5.58 8.90 20.10
CA ALA A 191 -6.78 9.69 20.36
C ALA A 191 -8.06 8.84 20.51
N ALA A 192 -7.98 7.51 20.34
CA ALA A 192 -9.06 6.54 20.56
C ALA A 192 -8.80 5.70 21.82
#